data_03e72a3822603bd7d3c0e7578968cc4e
#
_entry.id   03e72a3822603bd7d3c0e7578968cc4e
#
_cell.length_a   1.000
_cell.length_b   1.000
_cell.length_c   1.000
_cell.angle_alpha   90.00
_cell.angle_beta   90.00
_cell.angle_gamma   90.00
#
_symmetry.space_group_name_H-M   'P 1'
#
loop_
_entity.id
_entity.type
_entity.pdbx_description
1 polymer ?
#
loop_
_entity_poly.entity_id
_entity_poly.type
_entity_poly.pdbx_seq_one_letter_code
_entity_poly.pdbx_strand_id
1 'polypeptide(L)'
;MPAADASWKGVFIDGRTVNLIAYNVGKYEVTVKLWNEVYKWAKDHGYAFHDFDPDSDDTPTKNDQPMANINWRDCITWCNAYTEMWFGSTDECVYHKGSASGEVIKDGAVDGDSAYCDFSKRGYRLPTEAEWEYAARWQGTDNTNAEQYGTVFLTKLNSASGATKPIGFGGMTLSSGETYETLCTETARVAVFNQWWNGSAFAPQTPPVTDRANVGSKDANKLGIHDMSGNVAEWCWDLYIETVTSSTDAYPTGPFPSDKTKRVVRGGYWSESTGQAVYECMTGKRDEKYSSKGDPIRGFRLVWKE
;
A
#
# COMPACT_ATOMS: atom_id res chain seq x y z
N MET A 1 5.51 20.79 3.37
CA MET A 1 5.75 19.36 3.55
C MET A 1 7.02 19.19 4.35
N PRO A 2 7.19 18.10 5.13
CA PRO A 2 8.35 17.91 6.01
C PRO A 2 9.69 17.87 5.27
N ALA A 3 9.69 17.44 4.01
CA ALA A 3 10.86 17.44 3.16
C ALA A 3 10.48 17.87 1.73
N ALA A 4 11.43 18.54 1.07
CA ALA A 4 11.28 18.95 -0.33
C ALA A 4 11.75 17.87 -1.32
N ASP A 5 12.04 16.65 -0.85
CA ASP A 5 12.53 15.56 -1.69
C ASP A 5 11.41 14.88 -2.52
N ALA A 6 11.81 14.10 -3.50
CA ALA A 6 10.91 13.44 -4.43
C ALA A 6 10.00 12.38 -3.76
N SER A 7 10.38 11.87 -2.58
CA SER A 7 9.62 10.81 -1.88
C SER A 7 8.28 11.29 -1.31
N TRP A 8 8.02 12.61 -1.30
CA TRP A 8 6.78 13.21 -0.80
C TRP A 8 5.85 13.73 -1.90
N LYS A 9 6.21 13.54 -3.16
CA LYS A 9 5.48 14.11 -4.30
C LYS A 9 4.44 13.17 -4.91
N GLY A 10 4.36 11.92 -4.46
CA GLY A 10 3.50 10.94 -5.09
C GLY A 10 3.90 10.65 -6.53
N VAL A 11 2.95 10.13 -7.31
CA VAL A 11 3.16 9.79 -8.73
C VAL A 11 2.26 10.56 -9.70
N PHE A 12 1.22 11.24 -9.21
CA PHE A 12 0.39 12.15 -10.00
C PHE A 12 0.98 13.56 -9.91
N ILE A 13 1.97 13.82 -10.74
CA ILE A 13 2.71 15.08 -10.79
C ILE A 13 2.33 15.90 -12.03
N ASP A 14 2.58 17.21 -12.00
CA ASP A 14 2.36 18.09 -13.13
C ASP A 14 3.11 17.60 -14.38
N GLY A 15 2.42 17.63 -15.52
CA GLY A 15 2.97 17.22 -16.82
C GLY A 15 3.06 15.70 -17.02
N ARG A 16 2.63 14.87 -16.05
CA ARG A 16 2.51 13.43 -16.21
C ARG A 16 1.07 13.03 -16.51
N THR A 17 0.89 12.19 -17.52
CA THR A 17 -0.39 11.53 -17.80
C THR A 17 -0.32 10.08 -17.38
N VAL A 18 -1.21 9.66 -16.48
CA VAL A 18 -1.33 8.29 -16.01
C VAL A 18 -2.62 7.69 -16.55
N ASN A 19 -2.52 6.65 -17.39
CA ASN A 19 -3.66 5.92 -17.92
C ASN A 19 -3.89 4.66 -17.08
N LEU A 20 -4.95 4.68 -16.26
CA LEU A 20 -5.36 3.51 -15.49
C LEU A 20 -6.47 2.79 -16.26
N ILE A 21 -6.31 1.46 -16.42
CA ILE A 21 -7.40 0.59 -16.85
C ILE A 21 -8.29 0.35 -15.64
N ALA A 22 -9.60 0.15 -15.86
CA ALA A 22 -10.52 -0.19 -14.79
C ALA A 22 -10.05 -1.42 -14.02
N TYR A 23 -10.05 -1.32 -12.71
CA TYR A 23 -9.62 -2.37 -11.79
C TYR A 23 -10.48 -2.34 -10.53
N ASN A 24 -10.59 -3.48 -9.89
CA ASN A 24 -11.12 -3.60 -8.55
C ASN A 24 -9.99 -3.50 -7.55
N VAL A 25 -10.27 -2.96 -6.38
CA VAL A 25 -9.31 -2.85 -5.27
C VAL A 25 -9.91 -3.43 -4.00
N GLY A 26 -9.13 -4.17 -3.25
CA GLY A 26 -9.51 -4.72 -1.95
C GLY A 26 -9.94 -3.61 -1.00
N LYS A 27 -11.14 -3.74 -0.44
CA LYS A 27 -11.68 -2.79 0.53
C LYS A 27 -10.76 -2.65 1.76
N TYR A 28 -10.06 -3.72 2.09
CA TYR A 28 -9.15 -3.87 3.23
C TYR A 28 -7.80 -4.39 2.76
N GLU A 29 -6.80 -4.26 3.60
CA GLU A 29 -5.56 -5.02 3.53
C GLU A 29 -5.85 -6.52 3.62
N VAL A 30 -4.98 -7.38 3.08
CA VAL A 30 -5.11 -8.84 3.25
C VAL A 30 -4.97 -9.18 4.72
N THR A 31 -5.98 -9.85 5.29
CA THR A 31 -5.99 -10.21 6.70
C THR A 31 -5.17 -11.46 7.01
N VAL A 32 -4.75 -11.62 8.25
CA VAL A 32 -4.10 -12.84 8.75
C VAL A 32 -4.94 -14.08 8.44
N LYS A 33 -6.26 -14.01 8.64
CA LYS A 33 -7.17 -15.11 8.33
C LYS A 33 -7.13 -15.50 6.85
N LEU A 34 -7.31 -14.54 5.95
CA LEU A 34 -7.31 -14.81 4.50
C LEU A 34 -5.94 -15.32 4.04
N TRP A 35 -4.86 -14.73 4.55
CA TRP A 35 -3.51 -15.21 4.25
C TRP A 35 -3.35 -16.68 4.60
N ASN A 36 -3.71 -17.07 5.81
CA ASN A 36 -3.54 -18.44 6.31
C ASN A 36 -4.42 -19.45 5.57
N GLU A 37 -5.65 -19.09 5.19
CA GLU A 37 -6.52 -19.94 4.38
C GLU A 37 -5.86 -20.30 3.04
N VAL A 38 -5.36 -19.28 2.31
CA VAL A 38 -4.70 -19.47 1.02
C VAL A 38 -3.34 -20.16 1.19
N TYR A 39 -2.55 -19.79 2.20
CA TYR A 39 -1.26 -20.40 2.49
C TYR A 39 -1.36 -21.91 2.71
N LYS A 40 -2.34 -22.35 3.52
CA LYS A 40 -2.58 -23.78 3.78
C LYS A 40 -2.94 -24.51 2.48
N TRP A 41 -3.80 -23.96 1.67
CA TRP A 41 -4.16 -24.53 0.36
C TRP A 41 -2.95 -24.56 -0.59
N ALA A 42 -2.18 -23.50 -0.65
CA ALA A 42 -1.06 -23.31 -1.54
C ALA A 42 0.07 -24.35 -1.36
N LYS A 43 0.34 -24.73 -0.11
CA LYS A 43 1.35 -25.78 0.22
C LYS A 43 1.05 -27.10 -0.44
N ASP A 44 -0.23 -27.48 -0.54
CA ASP A 44 -0.66 -28.72 -1.16
C ASP A 44 -0.71 -28.62 -2.70
N HIS A 45 -0.52 -27.41 -3.26
CA HIS A 45 -0.60 -27.12 -4.70
C HIS A 45 0.74 -26.67 -5.32
N GLY A 46 1.86 -26.95 -4.62
CA GLY A 46 3.21 -26.73 -5.13
C GLY A 46 3.73 -25.30 -5.04
N TYR A 47 3.12 -24.46 -4.21
CA TYR A 47 3.62 -23.12 -3.90
C TYR A 47 4.59 -23.16 -2.72
N ALA A 48 5.65 -22.37 -2.79
CA ALA A 48 6.67 -22.24 -1.74
C ALA A 48 6.77 -20.79 -1.24
N PHE A 49 6.90 -20.65 0.08
CA PHE A 49 7.06 -19.38 0.80
C PHE A 49 8.30 -19.48 1.70
N HIS A 50 9.06 -18.41 1.85
CA HIS A 50 10.40 -18.50 2.41
C HIS A 50 10.66 -17.66 3.66
N ASP A 51 10.00 -16.53 3.85
CA ASP A 51 10.28 -15.62 4.97
C ASP A 51 9.15 -15.58 6.02
N PHE A 52 8.11 -16.37 5.81
CA PHE A 52 6.94 -16.35 6.67
C PHE A 52 6.88 -17.60 7.55
N ASP A 53 6.78 -17.39 8.88
CA ASP A 53 6.39 -18.42 9.83
C ASP A 53 4.93 -18.21 10.23
N PRO A 54 3.97 -18.98 9.63
CA PRO A 54 2.55 -18.81 9.89
C PRO A 54 2.18 -19.11 11.36
N ASP A 55 2.96 -19.94 12.03
CA ASP A 55 2.66 -20.37 13.40
C ASP A 55 2.88 -19.25 14.41
N SER A 56 3.67 -18.22 14.04
CA SER A 56 3.93 -17.07 14.91
C SER A 56 2.77 -16.09 15.01
N ASP A 57 1.84 -16.06 14.05
CA ASP A 57 0.74 -15.09 13.98
C ASP A 57 -0.67 -15.73 13.88
N ASP A 58 -0.76 -17.07 13.80
CA ASP A 58 -2.06 -17.80 13.69
C ASP A 58 -2.78 -17.87 15.06
N THR A 59 -3.04 -16.69 15.64
CA THR A 59 -3.89 -16.61 16.83
C THR A 59 -5.28 -16.11 16.43
N PRO A 60 -6.36 -16.74 16.90
CA PRO A 60 -7.74 -16.31 16.58
C PRO A 60 -8.00 -14.83 16.87
N THR A 61 -7.29 -14.23 17.81
CA THR A 61 -7.42 -12.82 18.18
C THR A 61 -6.85 -11.87 17.13
N LYS A 62 -5.99 -12.35 16.21
CA LYS A 62 -5.37 -11.55 15.16
C LYS A 62 -5.99 -11.76 13.77
N ASN A 63 -6.98 -12.61 13.64
CA ASN A 63 -7.57 -12.99 12.35
C ASN A 63 -7.99 -11.80 11.48
N ASP A 64 -8.52 -10.76 12.08
CA ASP A 64 -8.99 -9.56 11.38
C ASP A 64 -7.94 -8.44 11.31
N GLN A 65 -6.74 -8.65 11.84
CA GLN A 65 -5.62 -7.75 11.63
C GLN A 65 -5.03 -7.94 10.22
N PRO A 66 -4.40 -6.90 9.62
CA PRO A 66 -3.70 -7.07 8.35
C PRO A 66 -2.54 -8.04 8.50
N MET A 67 -2.35 -8.88 7.52
CA MET A 67 -1.15 -9.70 7.42
C MET A 67 0.09 -8.82 7.29
N ALA A 68 1.13 -9.15 8.05
CA ALA A 68 2.40 -8.42 8.02
C ALA A 68 3.59 -9.38 8.18
N ASN A 69 4.81 -8.84 8.20
CA ASN A 69 6.05 -9.58 8.23
C ASN A 69 6.23 -10.52 7.02
N ILE A 70 5.73 -10.09 5.88
CA ILE A 70 5.82 -10.79 4.61
C ILE A 70 6.65 -9.98 3.62
N ASN A 71 7.45 -10.67 2.81
CA ASN A 71 8.22 -10.04 1.76
C ASN A 71 7.41 -9.93 0.46
N TRP A 72 7.87 -9.10 -0.46
CA TRP A 72 7.21 -8.86 -1.74
C TRP A 72 7.12 -10.12 -2.62
N ARG A 73 8.14 -10.99 -2.57
CA ARG A 73 8.20 -12.22 -3.35
C ARG A 73 7.14 -13.22 -2.91
N ASP A 74 6.94 -13.35 -1.59
CA ASP A 74 5.88 -14.18 -1.04
C ASP A 74 4.48 -13.60 -1.35
N CYS A 75 4.33 -12.27 -1.40
CA CYS A 75 3.08 -11.63 -1.81
C CYS A 75 2.67 -12.01 -3.24
N ILE A 76 3.59 -11.97 -4.21
CA ILE A 76 3.26 -12.33 -5.61
C ILE A 76 2.98 -13.83 -5.77
N THR A 77 3.71 -14.67 -5.04
CA THR A 77 3.46 -16.12 -4.97
C THR A 77 2.06 -16.40 -4.42
N TRP A 78 1.71 -15.74 -3.33
CA TRP A 78 0.41 -15.86 -2.69
C TRP A 78 -0.74 -15.36 -3.60
N CYS A 79 -0.54 -14.27 -4.32
CA CYS A 79 -1.53 -13.78 -5.29
C CYS A 79 -1.84 -14.81 -6.38
N ASN A 80 -0.82 -15.49 -6.92
CA ASN A 80 -1.03 -16.58 -7.88
C ASN A 80 -1.74 -17.77 -7.21
N ALA A 81 -1.35 -18.15 -6.00
CA ALA A 81 -2.02 -19.23 -5.25
C ALA A 81 -3.50 -18.91 -5.02
N TYR A 82 -3.81 -17.68 -4.58
CA TYR A 82 -5.20 -17.25 -4.39
C TYR A 82 -5.99 -17.24 -5.70
N THR A 83 -5.35 -16.84 -6.80
CA THR A 83 -5.95 -16.89 -8.13
C THR A 83 -6.27 -18.35 -8.55
N GLU A 84 -5.31 -19.26 -8.42
CA GLU A 84 -5.53 -20.67 -8.74
C GLU A 84 -6.61 -21.29 -7.85
N MET A 85 -6.59 -21.00 -6.56
CA MET A 85 -7.62 -21.43 -5.60
C MET A 85 -9.02 -20.94 -5.99
N TRP A 86 -9.14 -19.70 -6.45
CA TRP A 86 -10.42 -19.08 -6.80
C TRP A 86 -10.98 -19.54 -8.14
N PHE A 87 -10.12 -19.62 -9.19
CA PHE A 87 -10.54 -19.97 -10.54
C PHE A 87 -10.45 -21.49 -10.84
N GLY A 88 -9.81 -22.26 -9.98
CA GLY A 88 -9.60 -23.70 -10.15
C GLY A 88 -8.54 -24.05 -11.20
N SER A 89 -7.82 -23.08 -11.73
CA SER A 89 -6.70 -23.27 -12.68
C SER A 89 -5.72 -22.10 -12.58
N THR A 90 -4.53 -22.29 -13.17
CA THR A 90 -3.49 -21.25 -13.27
C THR A 90 -3.69 -20.28 -14.45
N ASP A 91 -4.73 -20.45 -15.26
CA ASP A 91 -4.91 -19.70 -16.52
C ASP A 91 -5.04 -18.19 -16.31
N GLU A 92 -5.58 -17.77 -15.17
CA GLU A 92 -5.74 -16.37 -14.80
C GLU A 92 -4.65 -15.86 -13.85
N CYS A 93 -3.64 -16.66 -13.52
CA CYS A 93 -2.48 -16.20 -12.75
C CYS A 93 -1.77 -15.06 -13.45
N VAL A 94 -1.38 -14.05 -12.70
CA VAL A 94 -0.86 -12.78 -13.22
C VAL A 94 0.67 -12.80 -13.29
N TYR A 95 1.34 -13.50 -12.37
CA TYR A 95 2.79 -13.45 -12.27
C TYR A 95 3.44 -14.67 -12.93
N HIS A 96 4.27 -14.39 -13.94
CA HIS A 96 4.96 -15.36 -14.77
C HIS A 96 6.48 -15.14 -14.76
N LYS A 97 7.25 -16.18 -15.06
CA LYS A 97 8.71 -16.12 -15.20
C LYS A 97 9.09 -15.38 -16.48
N GLY A 98 9.70 -14.22 -16.36
CA GLY A 98 10.33 -13.47 -17.45
C GLY A 98 9.41 -12.91 -18.55
N SER A 99 8.26 -13.51 -18.82
CA SER A 99 7.33 -13.07 -19.90
C SER A 99 5.92 -13.61 -19.68
N ALA A 100 4.94 -13.09 -20.45
CA ALA A 100 3.56 -13.57 -20.43
C ALA A 100 3.39 -15.07 -20.79
N SER A 101 4.32 -15.63 -21.56
CA SER A 101 4.34 -17.06 -21.91
C SER A 101 5.21 -17.90 -20.97
N GLY A 102 5.81 -17.29 -19.97
CA GLY A 102 6.58 -17.98 -18.94
C GLY A 102 5.72 -18.84 -18.04
N GLU A 103 6.34 -19.74 -17.30
CA GLU A 103 5.65 -20.54 -16.28
C GLU A 103 5.10 -19.62 -15.18
N VAL A 104 3.97 -20.00 -14.59
CA VAL A 104 3.40 -19.33 -13.43
C VAL A 104 4.37 -19.43 -12.26
N ILE A 105 4.62 -18.29 -11.59
CA ILE A 105 5.49 -18.25 -10.42
C ILE A 105 4.78 -18.92 -9.26
N LYS A 106 5.37 -20.02 -8.77
CA LYS A 106 4.97 -20.75 -7.56
C LYS A 106 6.02 -20.66 -6.43
N ASP A 107 7.19 -20.10 -6.72
CA ASP A 107 8.27 -19.83 -5.76
C ASP A 107 8.89 -18.46 -6.05
N GLY A 108 8.48 -17.46 -5.30
CA GLY A 108 8.95 -16.08 -5.47
C GLY A 108 10.40 -15.87 -5.03
N ALA A 109 10.95 -16.70 -4.15
CA ALA A 109 12.35 -16.59 -3.74
C ALA A 109 13.30 -16.97 -4.88
N VAL A 110 12.89 -17.89 -5.74
CA VAL A 110 13.67 -18.33 -6.91
C VAL A 110 13.42 -17.43 -8.11
N ASP A 111 12.16 -17.09 -8.40
CA ASP A 111 11.75 -16.49 -9.66
C ASP A 111 11.30 -15.01 -9.56
N GLY A 112 11.12 -14.50 -8.34
CA GLY A 112 10.46 -13.21 -8.12
C GLY A 112 11.19 -11.99 -8.71
N ASP A 113 12.53 -12.01 -8.81
CA ASP A 113 13.27 -10.89 -9.37
C ASP A 113 13.15 -10.81 -10.91
N SER A 114 12.78 -11.92 -11.57
CA SER A 114 12.48 -11.98 -13.00
C SER A 114 10.98 -11.98 -13.29
N ALA A 115 10.13 -11.72 -12.28
CA ALA A 115 8.70 -11.77 -12.43
C ALA A 115 8.19 -10.81 -13.51
N TYR A 116 7.35 -11.31 -14.39
CA TYR A 116 6.54 -10.56 -15.34
C TYR A 116 5.10 -10.52 -14.83
N CYS A 117 4.46 -9.34 -14.90
CA CYS A 117 3.06 -9.15 -14.54
C CYS A 117 2.22 -9.07 -15.82
N ASP A 118 1.36 -10.05 -16.05
CA ASP A 118 0.42 -10.03 -17.17
C ASP A 118 -0.88 -9.32 -16.77
N PHE A 119 -0.96 -8.02 -17.05
CA PHE A 119 -2.13 -7.18 -16.77
C PHE A 119 -3.37 -7.53 -17.61
N SER A 120 -3.27 -8.42 -18.58
CA SER A 120 -4.42 -8.92 -19.33
C SER A 120 -5.26 -9.92 -18.55
N LYS A 121 -4.67 -10.59 -17.57
CA LYS A 121 -5.29 -11.60 -16.71
C LYS A 121 -6.22 -10.97 -15.67
N ARG A 122 -7.21 -11.77 -15.22
CA ARG A 122 -8.19 -11.35 -14.20
C ARG A 122 -7.80 -11.70 -12.77
N GLY A 123 -6.70 -12.44 -12.62
CA GLY A 123 -6.23 -12.91 -11.32
C GLY A 123 -5.86 -11.78 -10.34
N TYR A 124 -5.71 -12.15 -9.09
CA TYR A 124 -5.32 -11.25 -8.02
C TYR A 124 -3.85 -10.86 -8.11
N ARG A 125 -3.56 -9.61 -7.81
CA ARG A 125 -2.20 -9.05 -7.86
C ARG A 125 -2.01 -7.89 -6.87
N LEU A 126 -0.77 -7.48 -6.69
CA LEU A 126 -0.44 -6.23 -6.04
C LEU A 126 -0.89 -5.03 -6.92
N PRO A 127 -1.31 -3.91 -6.32
CA PRO A 127 -1.53 -2.68 -7.06
C PRO A 127 -0.23 -2.19 -7.68
N THR A 128 -0.30 -1.54 -8.84
CA THR A 128 0.76 -0.61 -9.23
C THR A 128 0.76 0.59 -8.29
N GLU A 129 1.86 1.30 -8.20
CA GLU A 129 1.94 2.50 -7.35
C GLU A 129 0.90 3.55 -7.74
N ALA A 130 0.64 3.70 -9.04
CA ALA A 130 -0.36 4.64 -9.52
C ALA A 130 -1.81 4.20 -9.20
N GLU A 131 -2.12 2.91 -9.31
CA GLU A 131 -3.41 2.37 -8.88
C GLU A 131 -3.61 2.58 -7.37
N TRP A 132 -2.58 2.30 -6.58
CA TRP A 132 -2.60 2.51 -5.14
C TRP A 132 -2.86 3.99 -4.79
N GLU A 133 -2.09 4.91 -5.38
CA GLU A 133 -2.21 6.34 -5.07
C GLU A 133 -3.55 6.90 -5.54
N TYR A 134 -4.04 6.48 -6.73
CA TYR A 134 -5.36 6.88 -7.20
C TYR A 134 -6.47 6.41 -6.24
N ALA A 135 -6.43 5.14 -5.83
CA ALA A 135 -7.38 4.59 -4.87
C ALA A 135 -7.32 5.30 -3.51
N ALA A 136 -6.14 5.70 -3.05
CA ALA A 136 -5.96 6.42 -1.79
C ALA A 136 -6.48 7.87 -1.85
N ARG A 137 -6.37 8.54 -2.99
CA ARG A 137 -6.58 10.00 -3.09
C ARG A 137 -7.85 10.43 -3.79
N TRP A 138 -8.51 9.55 -4.54
CA TRP A 138 -9.67 9.93 -5.34
C TRP A 138 -10.83 10.47 -4.49
N GLN A 139 -11.39 11.62 -4.90
CA GLN A 139 -12.52 12.27 -4.25
C GLN A 139 -13.67 12.64 -5.22
N GLY A 140 -13.57 12.23 -6.50
CA GLY A 140 -14.58 12.60 -7.51
C GLY A 140 -14.66 14.11 -7.67
N THR A 141 -15.81 14.70 -7.34
CA THR A 141 -16.07 16.13 -7.41
C THR A 141 -15.89 16.88 -6.08
N ASP A 142 -15.54 16.19 -5.00
CA ASP A 142 -15.32 16.79 -3.68
C ASP A 142 -13.95 17.47 -3.63
N ASN A 143 -13.94 18.79 -3.46
CA ASN A 143 -12.72 19.60 -3.40
C ASN A 143 -12.21 19.84 -1.96
N THR A 144 -12.78 19.19 -0.95
CA THR A 144 -12.37 19.35 0.46
C THR A 144 -10.98 18.76 0.66
N ASN A 145 -10.01 19.57 1.10
CA ASN A 145 -8.63 19.16 1.31
C ASN A 145 -8.03 18.42 0.09
N ALA A 146 -8.30 18.92 -1.11
CA ALA A 146 -7.96 18.29 -2.36
C ALA A 146 -7.20 19.22 -3.31
N GLU A 147 -6.60 18.61 -4.31
CA GLU A 147 -5.99 19.21 -5.49
C GLU A 147 -6.69 18.69 -6.74
N GLN A 148 -6.92 19.55 -7.72
CA GLN A 148 -7.53 19.13 -8.97
C GLN A 148 -6.48 18.45 -9.88
N TYR A 149 -6.82 17.26 -10.39
CA TYR A 149 -6.02 16.55 -11.37
C TYR A 149 -6.93 16.12 -12.53
N GLY A 150 -6.77 16.76 -13.68
CA GLY A 150 -7.69 16.57 -14.81
C GLY A 150 -9.13 16.96 -14.43
N THR A 151 -10.04 16.00 -14.48
CA THR A 151 -11.47 16.16 -14.17
C THR A 151 -11.87 15.74 -12.76
N VAL A 152 -10.93 15.27 -11.96
CA VAL A 152 -11.20 14.77 -10.60
C VAL A 152 -10.42 15.57 -9.56
N PHE A 153 -10.87 15.48 -8.32
CA PHE A 153 -10.12 15.94 -7.16
C PHE A 153 -9.43 14.76 -6.47
N LEU A 154 -8.19 14.98 -6.08
CA LEU A 154 -7.37 14.04 -5.33
C LEU A 154 -7.03 14.65 -3.97
N THR A 155 -7.15 13.88 -2.89
CA THR A 155 -6.70 14.27 -1.54
C THR A 155 -5.29 14.85 -1.62
N LYS A 156 -5.03 15.94 -0.90
CA LYS A 156 -3.69 16.57 -0.86
C LYS A 156 -2.62 15.58 -0.41
N LEU A 157 -1.44 15.66 -1.02
CA LEU A 157 -0.31 14.77 -0.78
C LEU A 157 0.13 14.71 0.69
N ASN A 158 0.00 15.81 1.43
CA ASN A 158 0.34 15.92 2.85
C ASN A 158 -0.79 15.50 3.80
N SER A 159 -1.71 14.68 3.33
CA SER A 159 -2.89 14.26 4.08
C SER A 159 -3.01 12.73 4.09
N ALA A 160 -3.69 12.19 5.09
CA ALA A 160 -4.12 10.80 5.08
C ALA A 160 -5.30 10.60 4.10
N SER A 161 -5.43 9.38 3.59
CA SER A 161 -6.54 8.99 2.71
C SER A 161 -7.89 9.19 3.40
N GLY A 162 -8.80 9.92 2.76
CA GLY A 162 -10.12 10.23 3.32
C GLY A 162 -10.15 11.34 4.38
N ALA A 163 -9.00 11.95 4.69
CA ALA A 163 -8.94 13.05 5.65
C ALA A 163 -9.41 14.38 5.02
N THR A 164 -10.18 15.14 5.78
CA THR A 164 -10.67 16.48 5.41
C THR A 164 -9.67 17.60 5.74
N LYS A 165 -8.55 17.25 6.38
CA LYS A 165 -7.47 18.16 6.77
C LYS A 165 -6.10 17.54 6.54
N PRO A 166 -5.04 18.36 6.40
CA PRO A 166 -3.68 17.85 6.29
C PRO A 166 -3.21 17.19 7.59
N ILE A 167 -2.19 16.36 7.48
CA ILE A 167 -1.43 15.87 8.63
C ILE A 167 -0.60 17.01 9.21
N GLY A 168 -0.64 17.17 10.53
CA GLY A 168 0.14 18.19 11.24
C GLY A 168 1.65 17.89 11.23
N PHE A 169 2.47 18.84 10.80
CA PHE A 169 3.94 18.72 10.81
C PHE A 169 4.63 20.03 11.24
N GLY A 170 5.87 19.89 11.73
CA GLY A 170 6.65 21.05 12.17
C GLY A 170 6.89 22.07 11.06
N GLY A 171 6.67 23.35 11.38
CA GLY A 171 6.85 24.46 10.45
C GLY A 171 5.68 24.72 9.49
N MET A 172 4.57 23.96 9.59
CA MET A 172 3.37 24.30 8.81
C MET A 172 2.65 25.52 9.38
N THR A 173 2.01 26.29 8.52
CA THR A 173 1.09 27.37 8.94
C THR A 173 -0.29 26.76 9.17
N LEU A 174 -0.77 26.88 10.40
CA LEU A 174 -2.12 26.44 10.77
C LEU A 174 -3.17 27.46 10.31
N SER A 175 -4.32 26.96 9.82
CA SER A 175 -5.47 27.81 9.52
C SER A 175 -6.10 28.35 10.79
N SER A 176 -6.89 29.42 10.67
CA SER A 176 -7.57 30.00 11.86
C SER A 176 -8.46 28.96 12.55
N GLY A 177 -8.25 28.78 13.85
CA GLY A 177 -8.98 27.80 14.65
C GLY A 177 -8.45 26.36 14.58
N GLU A 178 -7.41 26.08 13.81
CA GLU A 178 -6.74 24.79 13.79
C GLU A 178 -5.65 24.70 14.87
N THR A 179 -5.49 23.51 15.41
CA THR A 179 -4.38 23.12 16.29
C THR A 179 -3.79 21.81 15.80
N TYR A 180 -2.56 21.50 16.18
CA TYR A 180 -1.97 20.20 15.87
C TYR A 180 -2.79 19.04 16.42
N GLU A 181 -3.48 19.22 17.56
CA GLU A 181 -4.39 18.24 18.15
C GLU A 181 -5.62 17.98 17.25
N THR A 182 -6.24 19.04 16.70
CA THR A 182 -7.37 18.89 15.78
C THR A 182 -6.96 18.20 14.48
N LEU A 183 -5.74 18.44 14.00
CA LEU A 183 -5.19 17.73 12.83
C LEU A 183 -4.89 16.26 13.14
N CYS A 184 -4.34 16.00 14.34
CA CYS A 184 -4.12 14.62 14.81
C CYS A 184 -5.45 13.86 14.94
N THR A 185 -6.47 14.45 15.52
CA THR A 185 -7.80 13.86 15.67
C THR A 185 -8.42 13.51 14.32
N GLU A 186 -8.32 14.40 13.33
CA GLU A 186 -8.81 14.14 11.98
C GLU A 186 -8.02 13.01 11.30
N THR A 187 -6.69 13.01 11.44
CA THR A 187 -5.86 11.93 10.90
C THR A 187 -6.20 10.60 11.56
N ALA A 188 -6.39 10.57 12.89
CA ALA A 188 -6.73 9.37 13.65
C ALA A 188 -8.14 8.82 13.35
N ARG A 189 -9.00 9.62 12.73
CA ARG A 189 -10.31 9.18 12.24
C ARG A 189 -10.16 8.17 11.09
N VAL A 190 -9.17 8.36 10.22
CA VAL A 190 -8.98 7.59 8.97
C VAL A 190 -7.71 6.74 8.95
N ALA A 191 -6.81 6.87 9.93
CA ALA A 191 -5.51 6.20 9.94
C ALA A 191 -5.16 5.59 11.30
N VAL A 192 -4.45 4.45 11.28
CA VAL A 192 -3.87 3.80 12.47
C VAL A 192 -2.39 4.13 12.52
N PHE A 193 -1.98 4.97 13.48
CA PHE A 193 -0.58 5.37 13.72
C PHE A 193 -0.39 5.70 15.20
N ASN A 194 0.84 5.72 15.71
CA ASN A 194 1.08 6.02 17.13
C ASN A 194 1.59 7.44 17.36
N GLN A 195 2.63 7.88 16.65
CA GLN A 195 3.31 9.14 16.91
C GLN A 195 2.77 10.28 16.03
N TRP A 196 2.51 11.45 16.64
CA TRP A 196 2.07 12.65 15.95
C TRP A 196 2.85 13.89 16.41
N TRP A 197 2.87 14.94 15.60
CA TRP A 197 3.51 16.21 15.92
C TRP A 197 2.58 17.10 16.76
N ASN A 198 2.98 17.43 18.00
CA ASN A 198 2.16 18.20 18.94
C ASN A 198 2.41 19.72 18.89
N GLY A 199 3.25 20.18 17.95
CA GLY A 199 3.68 21.57 17.83
C GLY A 199 5.12 21.83 18.32
N SER A 200 5.69 20.94 19.11
CA SER A 200 7.06 21.03 19.62
C SER A 200 7.89 19.76 19.45
N ALA A 201 7.24 18.61 19.54
CA ALA A 201 7.88 17.30 19.46
C ALA A 201 6.90 16.24 18.93
N PHE A 202 7.41 15.06 18.59
CA PHE A 202 6.58 13.88 18.41
C PHE A 202 6.11 13.35 19.76
N ALA A 203 4.83 13.00 19.83
CA ALA A 203 4.18 12.44 21.01
C ALA A 203 3.31 11.25 20.64
N PRO A 204 3.17 10.23 21.50
CA PRO A 204 2.25 9.14 21.24
C PRO A 204 0.79 9.62 21.34
N GLN A 205 -0.11 8.91 20.65
CA GLN A 205 -1.55 9.07 20.85
C GLN A 205 -1.95 8.66 22.29
N THR A 206 -3.13 9.11 22.72
CA THR A 206 -3.72 8.69 23.99
C THR A 206 -5.10 8.11 23.75
N PRO A 207 -5.32 6.80 23.96
CA PRO A 207 -4.33 5.78 24.32
C PRO A 207 -3.31 5.52 23.21
N PRO A 208 -2.09 5.02 23.54
CA PRO A 208 -1.08 4.73 22.54
C PRO A 208 -1.50 3.56 21.67
N VAL A 209 -1.13 3.61 20.39
CA VAL A 209 -1.28 2.48 19.45
C VAL A 209 -0.05 1.59 19.56
N THR A 210 -0.23 0.36 19.99
CA THR A 210 0.86 -0.59 20.31
C THR A 210 0.92 -1.82 19.41
N ASP A 211 -0.05 -1.97 18.48
CA ASP A 211 -0.09 -3.04 17.49
C ASP A 211 -0.95 -2.60 16.29
N ARG A 212 -0.98 -3.41 15.24
CA ARG A 212 -1.92 -3.31 14.13
C ARG A 212 -3.36 -3.36 14.67
N ALA A 213 -4.22 -2.54 14.13
CA ALA A 213 -5.64 -2.64 14.42
C ALA A 213 -6.32 -3.64 13.46
N ASN A 214 -7.51 -4.11 13.82
CA ASN A 214 -8.35 -4.85 12.88
C ASN A 214 -8.63 -3.98 11.65
N VAL A 215 -8.61 -4.59 10.45
CA VAL A 215 -8.90 -3.89 9.21
C VAL A 215 -10.28 -3.24 9.26
N GLY A 216 -10.42 -2.05 8.69
CA GLY A 216 -11.69 -1.32 8.70
C GLY A 216 -12.06 -0.70 10.05
N SER A 217 -11.14 -0.64 11.02
CA SER A 217 -11.39 0.00 12.33
C SER A 217 -11.45 1.53 12.24
N LYS A 218 -10.98 2.12 11.15
CA LYS A 218 -11.02 3.55 10.86
C LYS A 218 -11.99 3.84 9.71
N ASP A 219 -12.38 5.11 9.56
CA ASP A 219 -13.30 5.51 8.50
C ASP A 219 -12.69 5.30 7.12
N ALA A 220 -13.54 4.89 6.17
CA ALA A 220 -13.16 4.72 4.79
C ALA A 220 -12.94 6.06 4.07
N ASN A 221 -12.19 6.02 2.98
CA ASN A 221 -12.09 7.13 2.03
C ASN A 221 -13.35 7.23 1.12
N LYS A 222 -13.34 8.14 0.15
CA LYS A 222 -14.49 8.36 -0.76
C LYS A 222 -14.85 7.18 -1.66
N LEU A 223 -13.95 6.23 -1.87
CA LEU A 223 -14.20 4.98 -2.58
C LEU A 223 -14.69 3.85 -1.67
N GLY A 224 -14.83 4.11 -0.36
CA GLY A 224 -15.20 3.09 0.61
C GLY A 224 -14.05 2.15 0.98
N ILE A 225 -12.81 2.55 0.70
CA ILE A 225 -11.59 1.78 1.01
C ILE A 225 -11.05 2.24 2.36
N HIS A 226 -10.69 1.28 3.21
CA HIS A 226 -10.12 1.51 4.54
C HIS A 226 -8.60 1.34 4.54
N ASP A 227 -7.97 1.90 5.56
CA ASP A 227 -6.59 1.66 5.94
C ASP A 227 -5.53 1.98 4.86
N MET A 228 -5.90 2.86 3.87
CA MET A 228 -4.93 3.38 2.88
C MET A 228 -3.87 4.31 3.51
N SER A 229 -4.00 4.59 4.80
CA SER A 229 -3.04 5.37 5.59
C SER A 229 -2.89 4.75 6.98
N GLY A 230 -1.68 4.39 7.36
CA GLY A 230 -1.39 3.71 8.63
C GLY A 230 -1.69 2.21 8.58
N ASN A 231 -1.87 1.61 9.73
CA ASN A 231 -2.00 0.18 9.97
C ASN A 231 -0.76 -0.59 9.52
N VAL A 232 -0.69 -1.10 8.28
CA VAL A 232 0.55 -1.62 7.71
C VAL A 232 0.89 -0.91 6.41
N ALA A 233 2.17 -0.71 6.14
CA ALA A 233 2.61 -0.22 4.86
C ALA A 233 2.43 -1.30 3.80
N GLU A 234 2.04 -0.90 2.58
CA GLU A 234 1.57 -1.83 1.57
C GLU A 234 2.55 -1.96 0.41
N TRP A 235 2.89 -3.21 0.07
CA TRP A 235 3.66 -3.51 -1.11
C TRP A 235 2.91 -3.16 -2.39
N CYS A 236 3.61 -2.44 -3.30
CA CYS A 236 3.19 -2.25 -4.68
C CYS A 236 4.01 -3.11 -5.64
N TRP A 237 3.49 -3.31 -6.86
CA TRP A 237 4.19 -4.06 -7.90
C TRP A 237 5.48 -3.37 -8.35
N ASP A 238 5.49 -2.05 -8.40
CA ASP A 238 6.53 -1.25 -9.05
C ASP A 238 7.89 -1.38 -8.39
N LEU A 239 8.94 -1.32 -9.21
CA LEU A 239 10.28 -0.98 -8.74
C LEU A 239 10.32 0.48 -8.31
N TYR A 240 11.01 0.76 -7.22
CA TYR A 240 11.13 2.13 -6.76
C TYR A 240 12.06 2.95 -7.65
N ILE A 241 11.58 4.08 -8.09
CA ILE A 241 12.33 5.14 -8.76
C ILE A 241 12.16 6.41 -7.93
N GLU A 242 13.27 6.98 -7.48
CA GLU A 242 13.23 8.17 -6.62
C GLU A 242 12.53 9.34 -7.31
N THR A 243 12.91 9.64 -8.56
CA THR A 243 12.35 10.74 -9.32
C THR A 243 11.35 10.24 -10.36
N VAL A 244 10.08 10.55 -10.17
CA VAL A 244 9.04 10.33 -11.17
C VAL A 244 9.15 11.46 -12.20
N THR A 245 9.23 11.11 -13.48
CA THR A 245 9.34 12.08 -14.58
C THR A 245 7.97 12.37 -15.21
N SER A 246 7.87 13.52 -15.87
CA SER A 246 6.71 13.86 -16.71
C SER A 246 6.75 13.02 -17.99
N SER A 247 6.11 11.86 -17.96
CA SER A 247 5.97 10.93 -19.08
C SER A 247 4.52 10.50 -19.22
N THR A 248 4.14 10.01 -20.40
CA THR A 248 2.86 9.35 -20.58
C THR A 248 3.08 7.84 -20.49
N ASP A 249 2.64 7.25 -19.38
CA ASP A 249 2.81 5.83 -19.14
C ASP A 249 1.48 5.11 -19.35
N ALA A 250 1.46 4.18 -20.31
CA ALA A 250 0.26 3.38 -20.59
C ALA A 250 -0.06 2.38 -19.46
N TYR A 251 0.97 1.94 -18.76
CA TYR A 251 0.95 1.26 -17.47
C TYR A 251 2.14 1.81 -16.69
N PRO A 252 1.93 2.46 -15.56
CA PRO A 252 3.02 3.07 -14.80
C PRO A 252 3.77 2.02 -13.98
N THR A 253 4.20 0.98 -14.64
CA THR A 253 5.11 -0.03 -14.09
C THR A 253 6.52 0.40 -14.36
N GLY A 254 6.95 1.58 -14.08
CA GLY A 254 8.31 2.10 -14.20
C GLY A 254 9.30 1.31 -15.10
N PRO A 255 10.31 1.89 -15.65
CA PRO A 255 11.37 1.11 -16.31
C PRO A 255 11.93 0.11 -15.29
N PHE A 256 12.12 -1.13 -15.70
CA PHE A 256 12.79 -2.17 -14.90
C PHE A 256 14.31 -2.04 -15.13
N PRO A 257 15.03 -1.19 -14.36
CA PRO A 257 16.48 -1.22 -14.41
C PRO A 257 16.94 -2.56 -13.83
N SER A 258 17.79 -3.25 -14.54
CA SER A 258 18.31 -4.59 -14.23
C SER A 258 19.04 -4.71 -12.88
N ASP A 259 19.25 -3.63 -12.18
CA ASP A 259 20.01 -3.54 -10.92
C ASP A 259 19.15 -3.22 -9.68
N LYS A 260 17.83 -3.00 -9.83
CA LYS A 260 16.97 -2.61 -8.70
C LYS A 260 16.19 -3.78 -8.15
N THR A 261 16.44 -4.08 -6.89
CA THR A 261 15.75 -5.11 -6.08
C THR A 261 14.78 -4.51 -5.08
N LYS A 262 14.62 -3.17 -5.06
CA LYS A 262 13.73 -2.49 -4.14
C LYS A 262 12.40 -2.20 -4.80
N ARG A 263 11.35 -2.54 -4.09
CA ARG A 263 9.96 -2.36 -4.49
C ARG A 263 9.33 -1.20 -3.74
N VAL A 264 8.34 -0.58 -4.36
CA VAL A 264 7.58 0.51 -3.76
C VAL A 264 6.76 0.00 -2.58
N VAL A 265 6.74 0.80 -1.51
CA VAL A 265 5.89 0.62 -0.33
C VAL A 265 5.15 1.92 -0.08
N ARG A 266 3.86 1.84 0.24
CA ARG A 266 2.97 3.00 0.41
C ARG A 266 2.15 2.90 1.70
N GLY A 267 1.56 4.03 2.11
CA GLY A 267 0.52 4.08 3.14
C GLY A 267 0.98 4.39 4.55
N GLY A 268 2.23 4.10 4.90
CA GLY A 268 2.70 4.23 6.29
C GLY A 268 2.18 3.11 7.19
N TYR A 269 2.39 3.22 8.49
CA TYR A 269 2.18 2.11 9.43
C TYR A 269 1.94 2.59 10.87
N TRP A 270 1.50 1.66 11.72
CA TRP A 270 1.12 1.89 13.11
C TRP A 270 2.29 2.17 14.08
N SER A 271 3.50 1.71 13.76
CA SER A 271 4.62 1.46 14.68
C SER A 271 5.05 2.63 15.58
N GLU A 272 5.60 2.26 16.72
CA GLU A 272 6.12 3.16 17.76
C GLU A 272 7.55 3.66 17.51
N SER A 273 8.33 2.98 16.66
CA SER A 273 9.79 2.96 16.80
C SER A 273 10.54 4.17 16.23
N THR A 274 9.87 5.06 15.51
CA THR A 274 10.53 6.24 14.96
C THR A 274 9.57 7.42 15.00
N GLY A 275 9.84 8.45 15.75
CA GLY A 275 9.00 9.64 15.93
C GLY A 275 8.43 10.33 14.69
N GLN A 276 8.18 9.62 13.60
CA GLN A 276 7.66 10.14 12.34
C GLN A 276 6.48 9.35 11.77
N ALA A 277 5.90 8.39 12.51
CA ALA A 277 4.89 7.48 11.96
C ALA A 277 3.71 8.19 11.27
N VAL A 278 3.24 9.33 11.77
CA VAL A 278 2.17 10.08 11.13
C VAL A 278 2.56 10.63 9.75
N TYR A 279 3.83 10.98 9.53
CA TYR A 279 4.28 11.50 8.23
C TYR A 279 4.31 10.40 7.17
N GLU A 280 4.63 9.18 7.58
CA GLU A 280 4.59 8.02 6.67
C GLU A 280 3.15 7.76 6.18
N CYS A 281 2.11 8.18 6.94
CA CYS A 281 0.70 8.05 6.55
C CYS A 281 0.23 9.07 5.50
N MET A 282 1.09 10.01 5.08
CA MET A 282 0.75 10.95 4.01
C MET A 282 0.59 10.23 2.68
N THR A 283 -0.49 10.52 1.94
CA THR A 283 -0.77 9.88 0.64
C THR A 283 0.29 10.16 -0.42
N GLY A 284 1.07 11.23 -0.27
CA GLY A 284 2.20 11.54 -1.14
C GLY A 284 3.50 10.83 -0.79
N LYS A 285 3.60 10.22 0.41
CA LYS A 285 4.83 9.56 0.84
C LYS A 285 5.06 8.28 0.06
N ARG A 286 6.26 8.14 -0.47
CA ARG A 286 6.76 6.99 -1.19
C ARG A 286 7.94 6.40 -0.41
N ASP A 287 8.00 5.10 -0.27
CA ASP A 287 9.12 4.39 0.38
C ASP A 287 9.58 3.22 -0.49
N GLU A 288 10.78 2.71 -0.21
CA GLU A 288 11.40 1.59 -0.92
C GLU A 288 11.92 0.54 0.05
N LYS A 289 11.69 -0.73 -0.28
CA LYS A 289 12.23 -1.85 0.52
C LYS A 289 12.70 -2.98 -0.40
N TYR A 290 13.70 -3.72 0.07
CA TYR A 290 14.16 -4.92 -0.65
C TYR A 290 13.03 -5.95 -0.77
N SER A 291 12.86 -6.50 -1.98
CA SER A 291 11.81 -7.47 -2.32
C SER A 291 11.85 -8.74 -1.47
N SER A 292 13.02 -9.07 -0.92
CA SER A 292 13.28 -10.31 -0.16
C SER A 292 13.17 -10.17 1.36
N LYS A 293 12.69 -9.01 1.89
CA LYS A 293 12.65 -8.80 3.34
C LYS A 293 11.25 -8.45 3.83
N GLY A 294 10.72 -9.29 4.71
CA GLY A 294 9.55 -8.97 5.52
C GLY A 294 9.85 -7.92 6.61
N ASP A 295 8.80 -7.39 7.21
CA ASP A 295 8.86 -6.46 8.35
C ASP A 295 7.49 -6.45 9.04
N PRO A 296 7.41 -6.46 10.39
CA PRO A 296 6.15 -6.45 11.13
C PRO A 296 5.20 -5.29 10.82
N ILE A 297 5.69 -4.27 10.14
CA ILE A 297 4.89 -3.09 9.73
C ILE A 297 4.49 -3.12 8.25
N ARG A 298 4.74 -4.20 7.51
CA ARG A 298 4.45 -4.30 6.08
C ARG A 298 3.59 -5.49 5.72
N GLY A 299 2.53 -5.18 4.97
CA GLY A 299 1.59 -6.11 4.37
C GLY A 299 1.28 -5.72 2.92
N PHE A 300 0.07 -6.00 2.47
CA PHE A 300 -0.39 -5.65 1.12
C PHE A 300 -1.92 -5.68 1.01
N ARG A 301 -2.41 -5.10 -0.06
CA ARG A 301 -3.80 -5.27 -0.52
C ARG A 301 -3.86 -5.80 -1.93
N LEU A 302 -5.02 -6.31 -2.30
CA LEU A 302 -5.24 -6.90 -3.61
C LEU A 302 -5.86 -5.89 -4.58
N VAL A 303 -5.50 -6.07 -5.85
CA VAL A 303 -6.25 -5.56 -6.98
C VAL A 303 -6.47 -6.68 -7.99
N TRP A 304 -7.51 -6.54 -8.82
CA TRP A 304 -7.81 -7.49 -9.89
C TRP A 304 -8.63 -6.81 -10.99
N LYS A 305 -8.63 -7.41 -12.16
CA LYS A 305 -9.42 -6.96 -13.30
C LYS A 305 -10.78 -7.68 -13.31
N GLU A 306 -11.82 -6.99 -13.75
CA GLU A 306 -13.13 -7.61 -13.99
C GLU A 306 -13.07 -8.67 -15.09
#